data_407832c9b62f3cfff0744f853b4cc78d
#
_entry.id   407832c9b62f3cfff0744f853b4cc78d
#
_cell.length_a   1.000
_cell.length_b   1.000
_cell.length_c   1.000
_cell.angle_alpha   90.00
_cell.angle_beta   90.00
_cell.angle_gamma   90.00
#
_symmetry.space_group_name_H-M   'P 1'
#
loop_
_entity.id
_entity.type
_entity.pdbx_description
1 polymer ?
#
loop_
_entity_poly.entity_id
_entity_poly.type
_entity_poly.pdbx_seq_one_letter_code
_entity_poly.pdbx_strand_id
1 'polypeptide(L)'
;LRGRPRCHGHGSPLDLRHAIATSCNAYFCWGLRAFLDDRSRYATVEEAFDHWRDYIVKMGFGHKTGVDLPGESRGYIPNSEVYDKIHNGRWTSSSIVSISIGQGEILATPMQIANFGAIVANRGHYYTPHLVKEINGMPQDSLYVERMETGIRSEYFQVIAEGMRMAVTGGTCRKANLSDYAICGKTGTAENPHGKDHSLFLGFGPMESPKVSIAVMVENGGFGATYAVPIGRLMLDYYLHGDSITPSSTSYEKAMLSTVIR
;
A
#
# COMPACT_ATOMS: atom_id res chain seq x y z
N LEU A 1 -1.61 -12.83 14.81
CA LEU A 1 -0.34 -12.47 15.47
C LEU A 1 -0.37 -12.95 16.92
N ARG A 2 0.27 -14.07 17.23
CA ARG A 2 0.54 -14.46 18.62
C ARG A 2 1.75 -13.64 19.10
N GLY A 3 1.52 -12.46 19.66
CA GLY A 3 2.56 -11.60 20.24
C GLY A 3 2.50 -10.16 19.71
N ARG A 4 3.36 -9.30 20.27
CA ARG A 4 3.47 -7.90 19.82
C ARG A 4 4.15 -7.84 18.45
N PRO A 5 3.68 -7.01 17.49
CA PRO A 5 4.37 -6.82 16.23
C PRO A 5 5.83 -6.41 16.47
N ARG A 6 6.78 -7.14 15.87
CA ARG A 6 8.20 -6.83 16.00
C ARG A 6 8.59 -5.76 14.98
N CYS A 7 9.42 -4.81 15.38
CA CYS A 7 10.04 -3.86 14.46
C CYS A 7 11.41 -4.36 13.99
N HIS A 8 11.83 -3.92 12.82
CA HIS A 8 13.24 -3.97 12.42
C HIS A 8 14.05 -3.00 13.29
N GLY A 9 15.37 -3.24 13.40
CA GLY A 9 16.25 -2.31 14.10
C GLY A 9 16.30 -0.95 13.38
N HIS A 10 15.95 0.12 14.10
CA HIS A 10 16.03 1.50 13.65
C HIS A 10 16.18 2.46 14.83
N GLY A 11 16.58 3.70 14.55
CA GLY A 11 16.68 4.76 15.56
C GLY A 11 15.31 5.16 16.14
N SER A 12 15.35 5.87 17.26
CA SER A 12 14.18 6.41 17.96
C SER A 12 14.56 7.77 18.56
N PRO A 13 13.61 8.75 18.67
CA PRO A 13 12.20 8.69 18.23
C PRO A 13 12.02 8.81 16.71
N LEU A 14 10.86 8.45 16.20
CA LEU A 14 10.50 8.58 14.80
C LEU A 14 9.33 9.56 14.62
N ASP A 15 9.41 10.39 13.57
CA ASP A 15 8.25 11.04 12.98
C ASP A 15 7.57 10.11 11.95
N LEU A 16 6.47 10.54 11.35
CA LEU A 16 5.72 9.75 10.38
C LEU A 16 6.57 9.39 9.14
N ARG A 17 7.39 10.32 8.63
CA ARG A 17 8.24 10.07 7.46
C ARG A 17 9.25 8.96 7.72
N HIS A 18 9.95 9.04 8.83
CA HIS A 18 10.92 8.02 9.23
C HIS A 18 10.25 6.68 9.56
N ALA A 19 9.05 6.70 10.17
CA ALA A 19 8.29 5.49 10.44
C ALA A 19 7.86 4.78 9.14
N ILE A 20 7.48 5.51 8.10
CA ILE A 20 7.21 4.95 6.76
C ILE A 20 8.52 4.40 6.16
N ALA A 21 9.60 5.17 6.19
CA ALA A 21 10.88 4.81 5.59
C ALA A 21 11.48 3.53 6.19
N THR A 22 11.36 3.36 7.51
CA THR A 22 11.88 2.20 8.25
C THR A 22 10.85 1.08 8.43
N SER A 23 9.59 1.29 7.99
CA SER A 23 8.50 0.34 8.19
C SER A 23 8.28 -0.02 9.67
N CYS A 24 8.16 1.00 10.54
CA CYS A 24 8.06 0.82 11.98
C CYS A 24 6.66 0.34 12.39
N ASN A 25 6.51 -0.93 12.69
CA ASN A 25 5.24 -1.50 13.14
C ASN A 25 4.72 -0.86 14.43
N ALA A 26 5.60 -0.58 15.39
CA ALA A 26 5.21 0.03 16.67
C ALA A 26 4.56 1.41 16.46
N TYR A 27 5.11 2.24 15.55
CA TYR A 27 4.55 3.56 15.26
C TYR A 27 3.10 3.45 14.74
N PHE A 28 2.86 2.57 13.77
CA PHE A 28 1.52 2.40 13.19
C PHE A 28 0.55 1.74 14.17
N CYS A 29 1.00 0.79 14.97
CA CYS A 29 0.19 0.22 16.04
C CYS A 29 -0.24 1.28 17.07
N TRP A 30 0.67 2.15 17.49
CA TRP A 30 0.36 3.26 18.39
C TRP A 30 -0.56 4.30 17.73
N GLY A 31 -0.33 4.60 16.44
CA GLY A 31 -1.17 5.54 15.69
C GLY A 31 -2.62 5.06 15.59
N LEU A 32 -2.85 3.80 15.24
CA LEU A 32 -4.19 3.22 15.19
C LEU A 32 -4.84 3.24 16.59
N ARG A 33 -4.11 2.82 17.64
CA ARG A 33 -4.64 2.83 18.99
C ARG A 33 -5.00 4.23 19.47
N ALA A 34 -4.14 5.21 19.22
CA ALA A 34 -4.40 6.60 19.57
C ALA A 34 -5.68 7.13 18.90
N PHE A 35 -5.93 6.72 17.65
CA PHE A 35 -7.16 7.05 16.93
C PHE A 35 -8.38 6.34 17.54
N LEU A 36 -8.30 5.03 17.74
CA LEU A 36 -9.43 4.22 18.21
C LEU A 36 -9.77 4.48 19.70
N ASP A 37 -8.81 4.89 20.50
CA ASP A 37 -8.97 5.15 21.93
C ASP A 37 -9.29 6.63 22.24
N ASP A 38 -9.45 7.49 21.20
CA ASP A 38 -9.76 8.92 21.39
C ASP A 38 -11.21 9.14 21.80
N ARG A 39 -11.45 9.08 23.10
CA ARG A 39 -12.78 9.31 23.71
C ARG A 39 -13.22 10.76 23.71
N SER A 40 -12.40 11.69 23.26
CA SER A 40 -12.81 13.08 23.03
C SER A 40 -13.60 13.24 21.72
N ARG A 41 -13.44 12.29 20.78
CA ARG A 41 -14.07 12.31 19.45
C ARG A 41 -15.12 11.22 19.26
N TYR A 42 -14.93 10.05 19.87
CA TYR A 42 -15.75 8.86 19.66
C TYR A 42 -16.24 8.31 20.99
N ALA A 43 -17.52 8.00 21.09
CA ALA A 43 -18.08 7.44 22.32
C ALA A 43 -17.56 6.02 22.60
N THR A 44 -17.34 5.21 21.55
CA THR A 44 -16.91 3.83 21.66
C THR A 44 -15.75 3.49 20.71
N VAL A 45 -15.13 2.34 20.90
CA VAL A 45 -14.08 1.84 19.99
C VAL A 45 -14.69 1.40 18.65
N GLU A 46 -15.91 0.88 18.66
CA GLU A 46 -16.67 0.45 17.49
C GLU A 46 -16.93 1.66 16.57
N GLU A 47 -17.43 2.76 17.13
CA GLU A 47 -17.68 4.01 16.38
C GLU A 47 -16.37 4.53 15.77
N ALA A 48 -15.30 4.61 16.55
CA ALA A 48 -13.99 5.03 16.06
C ALA A 48 -13.47 4.12 14.93
N PHE A 49 -13.65 2.81 15.09
CA PHE A 49 -13.22 1.83 14.09
C PHE A 49 -13.99 1.94 12.77
N ASP A 50 -15.32 2.06 12.85
CA ASP A 50 -16.13 2.20 11.64
C ASP A 50 -15.85 3.53 10.94
N HIS A 51 -15.55 4.60 11.68
CA HIS A 51 -15.09 5.84 11.08
C HIS A 51 -13.71 5.73 10.41
N TRP A 52 -12.75 5.02 11.02
CA TRP A 52 -11.48 4.68 10.39
C TRP A 52 -11.68 3.84 9.13
N ARG A 53 -12.56 2.84 9.19
CA ARG A 53 -12.92 1.99 8.06
C ARG A 53 -13.46 2.79 6.89
N ASP A 54 -14.29 3.80 7.13
CA ASP A 54 -14.85 4.66 6.08
C ASP A 54 -13.76 5.37 5.27
N TYR A 55 -12.68 5.82 5.90
CA TYR A 55 -11.53 6.35 5.17
C TYR A 55 -10.86 5.29 4.28
N ILE A 56 -10.68 4.09 4.79
CA ILE A 56 -10.08 2.99 4.04
C ILE A 56 -10.95 2.61 2.83
N VAL A 57 -12.25 2.55 3.01
CA VAL A 57 -13.19 2.25 1.93
C VAL A 57 -13.20 3.38 0.87
N LYS A 58 -13.16 4.64 1.26
CA LYS A 58 -13.05 5.78 0.34
C LYS A 58 -11.74 5.79 -0.46
N MET A 59 -10.71 5.10 0.01
CA MET A 59 -9.47 4.88 -0.73
C MET A 59 -9.50 3.67 -1.67
N GLY A 60 -10.68 3.06 -1.89
CA GLY A 60 -10.87 1.99 -2.86
C GLY A 60 -10.67 0.57 -2.31
N PHE A 61 -10.55 0.38 -0.99
CA PHE A 61 -10.44 -0.94 -0.39
C PHE A 61 -11.78 -1.52 0.05
N GLY A 62 -11.90 -2.85 0.09
CA GLY A 62 -13.07 -3.55 0.61
C GLY A 62 -14.27 -3.61 -0.35
N HIS A 63 -14.17 -3.05 -1.55
CA HIS A 63 -15.15 -3.13 -2.62
C HIS A 63 -14.45 -3.27 -3.98
N LYS A 64 -15.19 -3.58 -5.03
CA LYS A 64 -14.65 -3.61 -6.39
C LYS A 64 -14.25 -2.20 -6.81
N THR A 65 -13.10 -2.06 -7.46
CA THR A 65 -12.67 -0.75 -8.00
C THR A 65 -13.52 -0.31 -9.19
N GLY A 66 -14.19 -1.26 -9.85
CA GLY A 66 -14.99 -1.00 -11.03
C GLY A 66 -14.19 -1.09 -12.33
N VAL A 67 -13.01 -1.75 -12.30
CA VAL A 67 -12.22 -1.99 -13.51
C VAL A 67 -13.04 -2.74 -14.57
N ASP A 68 -12.83 -2.39 -15.83
CA ASP A 68 -13.48 -2.98 -16.99
C ASP A 68 -12.99 -4.40 -17.34
N LEU A 69 -12.64 -5.17 -16.31
CA LEU A 69 -12.23 -6.57 -16.39
C LEU A 69 -13.20 -7.48 -15.62
N PRO A 70 -13.52 -8.66 -16.16
CA PRO A 70 -14.34 -9.64 -15.45
C PRO A 70 -13.58 -10.26 -14.27
N GLY A 71 -14.34 -10.71 -13.26
CA GLY A 71 -13.77 -11.51 -12.16
C GLY A 71 -13.05 -10.69 -11.09
N GLU A 72 -13.22 -9.37 -11.04
CA GLU A 72 -12.60 -8.54 -10.01
C GLU A 72 -13.05 -8.97 -8.60
N SER A 73 -12.08 -9.19 -7.71
CA SER A 73 -12.31 -9.42 -6.28
C SER A 73 -12.44 -8.09 -5.54
N ARG A 74 -13.38 -8.02 -4.60
CA ARG A 74 -13.59 -6.83 -3.77
C ARG A 74 -12.56 -6.65 -2.64
N GLY A 75 -11.71 -7.66 -2.38
CA GLY A 75 -10.95 -7.70 -1.14
C GLY A 75 -11.87 -7.77 0.08
N TYR A 76 -11.36 -7.41 1.26
CA TYR A 76 -12.16 -7.40 2.48
C TYR A 76 -11.60 -6.40 3.50
N ILE A 77 -12.46 -5.51 4.00
CA ILE A 77 -12.20 -4.65 5.16
C ILE A 77 -13.33 -4.89 6.16
N PRO A 78 -13.05 -5.46 7.33
CA PRO A 78 -14.08 -5.77 8.33
C PRO A 78 -14.74 -4.49 8.86
N ASN A 79 -15.97 -4.61 9.37
CA ASN A 79 -16.63 -3.59 10.19
C ASN A 79 -16.60 -4.01 11.66
N SER A 80 -17.06 -3.14 12.56
CA SER A 80 -17.09 -3.40 14.00
C SER A 80 -17.87 -4.66 14.37
N GLU A 81 -18.99 -4.94 13.69
CA GLU A 81 -19.83 -6.13 13.95
C GLU A 81 -19.07 -7.46 13.76
N VAL A 82 -18.06 -7.48 12.88
CA VAL A 82 -17.20 -8.66 12.69
C VAL A 82 -16.40 -8.93 13.96
N TYR A 83 -15.83 -7.89 14.55
CA TYR A 83 -15.07 -8.02 15.79
C TYR A 83 -15.96 -8.30 16.99
N ASP A 84 -17.19 -7.77 17.02
CA ASP A 84 -18.18 -8.13 18.03
C ASP A 84 -18.47 -9.64 18.00
N LYS A 85 -18.61 -10.22 16.82
CA LYS A 85 -18.81 -11.68 16.68
C LYS A 85 -17.58 -12.48 17.09
N ILE A 86 -16.39 -12.06 16.67
CA ILE A 86 -15.13 -12.76 16.97
C ILE A 86 -14.82 -12.73 18.48
N HIS A 87 -15.12 -11.62 19.14
CA HIS A 87 -14.74 -11.38 20.54
C HIS A 87 -15.93 -11.35 21.51
N ASN A 88 -17.14 -11.76 21.09
CA ASN A 88 -18.37 -11.74 21.89
C ASN A 88 -18.66 -10.34 22.48
N GLY A 89 -18.50 -9.29 21.67
CA GLY A 89 -18.71 -7.89 22.06
C GLY A 89 -17.67 -7.34 23.05
N ARG A 90 -16.55 -8.03 23.26
CA ARG A 90 -15.51 -7.64 24.24
C ARG A 90 -14.16 -7.48 23.55
N TRP A 91 -14.02 -6.44 22.75
CA TRP A 91 -12.76 -6.14 22.08
C TRP A 91 -12.31 -4.68 22.36
N THR A 92 -11.06 -4.44 22.15
CA THR A 92 -10.40 -3.14 22.33
C THR A 92 -9.50 -2.85 21.15
N SER A 93 -8.98 -1.64 21.05
CA SER A 93 -7.97 -1.27 20.05
C SER A 93 -6.78 -2.26 20.01
N SER A 94 -6.42 -2.84 21.16
CA SER A 94 -5.33 -3.84 21.25
C SER A 94 -5.70 -5.20 20.66
N SER A 95 -6.98 -5.56 20.64
CA SER A 95 -7.46 -6.84 20.08
C SER A 95 -7.27 -6.91 18.57
N ILE A 96 -7.33 -5.76 17.90
CA ILE A 96 -7.31 -5.62 16.44
C ILE A 96 -6.05 -4.89 15.92
N VAL A 97 -5.03 -4.75 16.75
CA VAL A 97 -3.82 -3.97 16.41
C VAL A 97 -3.09 -4.44 15.15
N SER A 98 -3.26 -5.70 14.75
CA SER A 98 -2.67 -6.27 13.52
C SER A 98 -3.09 -5.56 12.24
N ILE A 99 -4.30 -5.01 12.21
CA ILE A 99 -4.79 -4.27 11.03
C ILE A 99 -4.01 -2.98 10.77
N SER A 100 -3.37 -2.40 11.78
CA SER A 100 -2.54 -1.18 11.64
C SER A 100 -1.33 -1.37 10.72
N ILE A 101 -0.93 -2.60 10.50
CA ILE A 101 0.20 -3.00 9.65
C ILE A 101 -0.25 -3.82 8.43
N GLY A 102 -1.56 -3.80 8.13
CA GLY A 102 -2.12 -4.51 6.97
C GLY A 102 -2.20 -6.04 7.14
N GLN A 103 -2.23 -6.53 8.37
CA GLN A 103 -2.38 -7.95 8.71
C GLN A 103 -3.75 -8.21 9.35
N GLY A 104 -4.00 -9.43 9.79
CA GLY A 104 -5.28 -9.82 10.39
C GLY A 104 -6.32 -10.12 9.33
N GLU A 105 -7.51 -9.54 9.48
CA GLU A 105 -8.68 -9.84 8.65
C GLU A 105 -8.75 -9.04 7.34
N ILE A 106 -7.75 -8.18 7.07
CA ILE A 106 -7.72 -7.34 5.86
C ILE A 106 -7.28 -8.18 4.65
N LEU A 107 -8.06 -8.09 3.56
CA LEU A 107 -7.70 -8.61 2.24
C LEU A 107 -7.73 -7.50 1.21
N ALA A 108 -6.64 -7.33 0.49
CA ALA A 108 -6.52 -6.34 -0.60
C ALA A 108 -6.02 -7.01 -1.88
N THR A 109 -6.54 -6.57 -3.02
CA THR A 109 -6.04 -7.01 -4.32
C THR A 109 -4.82 -6.18 -4.76
N PRO A 110 -3.94 -6.70 -5.61
CA PRO A 110 -2.87 -5.89 -6.20
C PRO A 110 -3.38 -4.63 -6.91
N MET A 111 -4.56 -4.70 -7.55
CA MET A 111 -5.20 -3.54 -8.17
C MET A 111 -5.53 -2.45 -7.15
N GLN A 112 -6.13 -2.81 -6.01
CA GLN A 112 -6.43 -1.87 -4.93
C GLN A 112 -5.16 -1.25 -4.35
N ILE A 113 -4.09 -2.02 -4.20
CA ILE A 113 -2.80 -1.53 -3.72
C ILE A 113 -2.18 -0.55 -4.75
N ALA A 114 -2.21 -0.87 -6.05
CA ALA A 114 -1.72 0.03 -7.09
C ALA A 114 -2.54 1.33 -7.16
N ASN A 115 -3.87 1.23 -7.04
CA ASN A 115 -4.76 2.39 -6.97
C ASN A 115 -4.46 3.27 -5.74
N PHE A 116 -4.17 2.66 -4.58
CA PHE A 116 -3.73 3.43 -3.40
C PHE A 116 -2.41 4.17 -3.66
N GLY A 117 -1.49 3.56 -4.38
CA GLY A 117 -0.28 4.25 -4.85
C GLY A 117 -0.59 5.46 -5.74
N ALA A 118 -1.57 5.33 -6.64
CA ALA A 118 -2.07 6.44 -7.47
C ALA A 118 -2.72 7.53 -6.61
N ILE A 119 -3.49 7.18 -5.58
CA ILE A 119 -4.06 8.15 -4.62
C ILE A 119 -2.97 8.97 -3.94
N VAL A 120 -1.92 8.31 -3.44
CA VAL A 120 -0.79 9.01 -2.81
C VAL A 120 -0.06 9.89 -3.82
N ALA A 121 0.21 9.38 -5.02
CA ALA A 121 0.84 10.09 -6.12
C ALA A 121 0.06 11.36 -6.50
N ASN A 122 -1.24 11.26 -6.59
CA ASN A 122 -2.17 12.35 -6.95
C ASN A 122 -2.55 13.25 -5.76
N ARG A 123 -2.00 13.00 -4.56
CA ARG A 123 -2.30 13.78 -3.35
C ARG A 123 -3.77 13.75 -2.93
N GLY A 124 -4.41 12.58 -3.03
CA GLY A 124 -5.71 12.33 -2.41
C GLY A 124 -6.87 12.02 -3.33
N HIS A 125 -6.63 11.86 -4.64
CA HIS A 125 -7.67 11.48 -5.58
C HIS A 125 -7.23 10.34 -6.52
N TYR A 126 -8.21 9.73 -7.18
CA TYR A 126 -7.98 8.69 -8.19
C TYR A 126 -9.11 8.69 -9.23
N TYR A 127 -8.93 7.90 -10.26
CA TYR A 127 -9.95 7.58 -11.26
C TYR A 127 -10.22 6.08 -11.21
N THR A 128 -11.42 5.66 -11.58
CA THR A 128 -11.73 4.25 -11.71
C THR A 128 -10.75 3.58 -12.68
N PRO A 129 -9.98 2.56 -12.23
CA PRO A 129 -9.05 1.86 -13.12
C PRO A 129 -9.77 1.27 -14.33
N HIS A 130 -9.16 1.37 -15.53
CA HIS A 130 -9.72 0.82 -16.76
C HIS A 130 -8.61 0.56 -17.79
N LEU A 131 -8.87 -0.36 -18.72
CA LEU A 131 -7.96 -0.70 -19.82
C LEU A 131 -8.38 -0.05 -21.14
N VAL A 132 -9.69 0.09 -21.36
CA VAL A 132 -10.21 0.64 -22.60
C VAL A 132 -10.16 2.17 -22.53
N LYS A 133 -9.46 2.81 -23.45
CA LYS A 133 -9.35 4.27 -23.54
C LYS A 133 -10.52 4.89 -24.29
N GLU A 134 -10.95 4.28 -25.38
CA GLU A 134 -12.02 4.75 -26.25
C GLU A 134 -12.62 3.59 -27.07
N ILE A 135 -13.85 3.72 -27.50
CA ILE A 135 -14.54 2.77 -28.38
C ILE A 135 -15.04 3.53 -29.61
N ASN A 136 -14.54 3.15 -30.80
CA ASN A 136 -14.90 3.80 -32.08
C ASN A 136 -14.70 5.32 -32.07
N GLY A 137 -13.63 5.80 -31.41
CA GLY A 137 -13.35 7.23 -31.29
C GLY A 137 -14.25 7.99 -30.29
N MET A 138 -15.15 7.29 -29.61
CA MET A 138 -15.97 7.87 -28.55
C MET A 138 -15.29 7.69 -27.21
N PRO A 139 -15.30 8.72 -26.35
CA PRO A 139 -14.72 8.62 -25.01
C PRO A 139 -15.44 7.57 -24.18
N GLN A 140 -14.74 7.09 -23.16
CA GLN A 140 -15.28 6.20 -22.14
C GLN A 140 -16.51 6.76 -21.43
N ASP A 141 -17.23 5.87 -20.74
CA ASP A 141 -18.27 6.23 -19.79
C ASP A 141 -17.73 7.23 -18.76
N SER A 142 -18.59 8.14 -18.33
CA SER A 142 -18.28 9.15 -17.31
C SER A 142 -17.69 8.56 -16.04
N LEU A 143 -18.05 7.33 -15.68
CA LEU A 143 -17.52 6.57 -14.55
C LEU A 143 -15.96 6.52 -14.56
N TYR A 144 -15.35 6.40 -15.73
CA TYR A 144 -13.89 6.24 -15.86
C TYR A 144 -13.11 7.56 -15.91
N VAL A 145 -13.81 8.66 -16.16
CA VAL A 145 -13.20 10.01 -16.24
C VAL A 145 -13.58 10.88 -15.04
N GLU A 146 -14.49 10.43 -14.19
CA GLU A 146 -14.87 11.12 -12.97
C GLU A 146 -13.77 11.00 -11.92
N ARG A 147 -13.42 12.14 -11.34
CA ARG A 147 -12.41 12.23 -10.29
C ARG A 147 -13.02 11.82 -8.94
N MET A 148 -12.48 10.75 -8.36
CA MET A 148 -12.87 10.25 -7.05
C MET A 148 -12.00 10.88 -5.96
N GLU A 149 -12.62 11.50 -4.96
CA GLU A 149 -11.94 12.19 -3.86
C GLU A 149 -11.98 11.35 -2.59
N THR A 150 -10.85 11.24 -1.90
CA THR A 150 -10.77 10.54 -0.61
C THR A 150 -11.36 11.36 0.55
N GLY A 151 -11.51 12.68 0.37
CA GLY A 151 -11.91 13.61 1.43
C GLY A 151 -10.80 13.91 2.44
N ILE A 152 -9.57 13.44 2.19
CA ILE A 152 -8.39 13.70 3.01
C ILE A 152 -7.58 14.84 2.38
N ARG A 153 -7.10 15.78 3.20
CA ARG A 153 -6.34 16.94 2.72
C ARG A 153 -5.03 16.52 2.06
N SER A 154 -4.71 17.14 0.94
CA SER A 154 -3.55 16.81 0.09
C SER A 154 -2.21 16.91 0.81
N GLU A 155 -2.10 17.83 1.79
CA GLU A 155 -0.88 18.01 2.58
C GLU A 155 -0.46 16.76 3.35
N TYR A 156 -1.41 15.92 3.79
CA TYR A 156 -1.09 14.66 4.47
C TYR A 156 -0.52 13.62 3.51
N PHE A 157 -1.02 13.58 2.28
CA PHE A 157 -0.45 12.71 1.25
C PHE A 157 0.96 13.14 0.84
N GLN A 158 1.26 14.45 0.89
CA GLN A 158 2.63 14.92 0.66
C GLN A 158 3.60 14.35 1.69
N VAL A 159 3.25 14.36 2.98
CA VAL A 159 4.06 13.77 4.05
C VAL A 159 4.26 12.26 3.83
N ILE A 160 3.21 11.55 3.36
CA ILE A 160 3.31 10.12 3.05
C ILE A 160 4.26 9.89 1.87
N ALA A 161 4.14 10.68 0.79
CA ALA A 161 5.00 10.58 -0.38
C ALA A 161 6.49 10.83 -0.02
N GLU A 162 6.76 11.81 0.84
CA GLU A 162 8.09 12.09 1.36
C GLU A 162 8.65 10.90 2.15
N GLY A 163 7.85 10.29 3.04
CA GLY A 163 8.24 9.08 3.76
C GLY A 163 8.50 7.88 2.83
N MET A 164 7.68 7.72 1.78
CA MET A 164 7.90 6.70 0.74
C MET A 164 9.15 7.00 -0.11
N ARG A 165 9.47 8.28 -0.37
CA ARG A 165 10.74 8.65 -0.99
C ARG A 165 11.92 8.31 -0.10
N MET A 166 11.85 8.62 1.19
CA MET A 166 12.88 8.27 2.17
C MET A 166 13.08 6.75 2.26
N ALA A 167 12.02 5.94 2.14
CA ALA A 167 12.14 4.49 2.09
C ALA A 167 12.99 4.01 0.90
N VAL A 168 12.94 4.71 -0.22
CA VAL A 168 13.73 4.41 -1.43
C VAL A 168 15.15 4.97 -1.33
N THR A 169 15.37 6.13 -0.74
CA THR A 169 16.71 6.74 -0.66
C THR A 169 17.58 6.12 0.43
N GLY A 170 17.02 5.67 1.54
CA GLY A 170 17.79 5.16 2.68
C GLY A 170 17.10 4.08 3.51
N GLY A 171 15.84 3.78 3.22
CA GLY A 171 15.01 2.85 4.01
C GLY A 171 14.90 1.45 3.42
N THR A 172 13.72 0.84 3.59
CA THR A 172 13.46 -0.56 3.24
C THR A 172 13.36 -0.83 1.74
N CYS A 173 13.16 0.21 0.91
CA CYS A 173 12.98 0.13 -0.54
C CYS A 173 14.23 0.55 -1.35
N ARG A 174 15.42 0.57 -0.77
CA ARG A 174 16.65 1.10 -1.42
C ARG A 174 16.92 0.53 -2.80
N LYS A 175 16.56 -0.72 -3.04
CA LYS A 175 16.73 -1.36 -4.36
C LYS A 175 15.85 -0.76 -5.44
N ALA A 176 14.81 0.02 -5.12
CA ALA A 176 13.95 0.71 -6.08
C ALA A 176 14.51 2.08 -6.52
N ASN A 177 15.64 2.53 -5.97
CA ASN A 177 16.18 3.84 -6.30
C ASN A 177 16.71 3.90 -7.73
N LEU A 178 16.16 4.81 -8.55
CA LEU A 178 16.68 5.19 -9.85
C LEU A 178 17.43 6.52 -9.73
N SER A 179 18.50 6.71 -10.54
CA SER A 179 19.28 7.95 -10.53
C SER A 179 18.50 9.13 -11.11
N ASP A 180 17.68 8.85 -12.12
CA ASP A 180 17.10 9.85 -13.00
C ASP A 180 15.67 10.22 -12.62
N TYR A 181 15.02 9.38 -11.80
CA TYR A 181 13.65 9.59 -11.35
C TYR A 181 13.50 9.41 -9.84
N ALA A 182 12.82 10.35 -9.22
CA ALA A 182 12.47 10.28 -7.80
C ALA A 182 11.35 9.25 -7.57
N ILE A 183 11.71 7.98 -7.38
CA ILE A 183 10.75 6.92 -7.05
C ILE A 183 10.36 6.99 -5.58
N CYS A 184 9.08 6.84 -5.31
CA CYS A 184 8.49 6.64 -3.98
C CYS A 184 8.06 5.18 -3.83
N GLY A 185 8.28 4.57 -2.69
CA GLY A 185 7.91 3.16 -2.51
C GLY A 185 7.74 2.72 -1.07
N LYS A 186 7.05 1.60 -0.91
CA LYS A 186 6.83 0.93 0.38
C LYS A 186 6.89 -0.58 0.20
N THR A 187 7.68 -1.23 1.04
CA THR A 187 7.69 -2.69 1.15
C THR A 187 6.52 -3.20 1.97
N GLY A 188 6.02 -4.37 1.61
CA GLY A 188 5.14 -5.18 2.44
C GLY A 188 5.70 -6.59 2.57
N THR A 189 5.35 -7.24 3.68
CA THR A 189 5.60 -8.66 3.91
C THR A 189 4.35 -9.20 4.57
N ALA A 190 3.55 -9.95 3.82
CA ALA A 190 2.32 -10.54 4.36
C ALA A 190 2.61 -11.95 4.89
N GLU A 191 2.30 -12.17 6.17
CA GLU A 191 2.48 -13.46 6.81
C GLU A 191 1.65 -14.56 6.10
N ASN A 192 2.26 -15.70 5.85
CA ASN A 192 1.61 -16.86 5.26
C ASN A 192 1.77 -18.09 6.19
N PRO A 193 0.70 -18.53 6.85
CA PRO A 193 0.75 -19.68 7.77
C PRO A 193 1.02 -21.01 7.06
N HIS A 194 0.91 -21.06 5.73
CA HIS A 194 1.05 -22.27 4.92
C HIS A 194 2.34 -22.32 4.09
N GLY A 195 3.23 -21.33 4.24
CA GLY A 195 4.47 -21.27 3.46
C GLY A 195 5.37 -20.12 3.90
N LYS A 196 6.23 -19.65 2.99
CA LYS A 196 6.97 -18.43 3.20
C LYS A 196 6.02 -17.23 3.07
N ASP A 197 6.35 -16.15 3.75
CA ASP A 197 5.61 -14.88 3.62
C ASP A 197 5.53 -14.40 2.17
N HIS A 198 4.54 -13.59 1.85
CA HIS A 198 4.40 -12.99 0.54
C HIS A 198 5.18 -11.68 0.48
N SER A 199 6.00 -11.53 -0.57
CA SER A 199 6.80 -10.35 -0.84
C SER A 199 5.97 -9.31 -1.58
N LEU A 200 5.83 -8.09 -1.03
CA LEU A 200 5.03 -7.02 -1.63
C LEU A 200 5.86 -5.74 -1.79
N PHE A 201 5.52 -5.00 -2.83
CA PHE A 201 6.00 -3.65 -3.08
C PHE A 201 4.89 -2.80 -3.69
N LEU A 202 4.74 -1.60 -3.17
CA LEU A 202 3.98 -0.51 -3.75
C LEU A 202 4.95 0.59 -4.13
N GLY A 203 4.91 1.07 -5.36
CA GLY A 203 5.75 2.18 -5.80
C GLY A 203 5.07 3.06 -6.81
N PHE A 204 5.49 4.30 -6.89
CA PHE A 204 5.07 5.24 -7.92
C PHE A 204 6.22 6.21 -8.27
N GLY A 205 6.12 6.82 -9.41
CA GLY A 205 7.10 7.81 -9.84
C GLY A 205 6.76 8.53 -11.14
N PRO A 206 7.48 9.65 -11.41
CA PRO A 206 8.31 10.42 -10.47
C PRO A 206 7.50 11.07 -9.34
N MET A 207 8.13 11.46 -8.22
CA MET A 207 7.43 12.01 -7.05
C MET A 207 6.67 13.32 -7.35
N GLU A 208 7.28 14.23 -8.09
CA GLU A 208 6.72 15.56 -8.36
C GLU A 208 5.73 15.57 -9.54
N SER A 209 5.96 14.72 -10.53
CA SER A 209 5.09 14.59 -11.71
C SER A 209 4.80 13.12 -11.96
N PRO A 210 3.96 12.48 -11.15
CA PRO A 210 3.71 11.05 -11.21
C PRO A 210 3.14 10.61 -12.57
N LYS A 211 3.71 9.54 -13.12
CA LYS A 211 3.27 8.95 -14.39
C LYS A 211 2.76 7.53 -14.24
N VAL A 212 3.20 6.83 -13.21
CA VAL A 212 2.89 5.41 -13.01
C VAL A 212 2.86 5.08 -11.54
N SER A 213 1.91 4.22 -11.16
CA SER A 213 1.86 3.52 -9.88
C SER A 213 1.83 2.03 -10.13
N ILE A 214 2.54 1.27 -9.30
CA ILE A 214 2.69 -0.17 -9.46
C ILE A 214 2.55 -0.88 -8.11
N ALA A 215 1.87 -2.02 -8.11
CA ALA A 215 1.92 -3.00 -7.03
C ALA A 215 2.52 -4.31 -7.54
N VAL A 216 3.48 -4.84 -6.80
CA VAL A 216 4.09 -6.13 -7.08
C VAL A 216 3.85 -7.05 -5.91
N MET A 217 3.33 -8.24 -6.19
CA MET A 217 3.16 -9.31 -5.22
C MET A 217 3.86 -10.57 -5.72
N VAL A 218 4.70 -11.16 -4.88
CA VAL A 218 5.36 -12.44 -5.15
C VAL A 218 4.98 -13.40 -4.03
N GLU A 219 4.11 -14.34 -4.33
CA GLU A 219 3.67 -15.34 -3.37
C GLU A 219 4.84 -16.21 -2.92
N ASN A 220 4.89 -16.46 -1.60
CA ASN A 220 5.98 -17.22 -0.96
C ASN A 220 7.39 -16.63 -1.19
N GLY A 221 7.47 -15.36 -1.57
CA GLY A 221 8.72 -14.66 -1.87
C GLY A 221 9.49 -14.15 -0.65
N GLY A 222 8.93 -14.30 0.56
CA GLY A 222 9.55 -13.79 1.78
C GLY A 222 9.50 -12.26 1.89
N PHE A 223 10.61 -11.64 2.25
CA PHE A 223 10.65 -10.19 2.45
C PHE A 223 10.43 -9.38 1.16
N GLY A 224 9.64 -8.30 1.25
CA GLY A 224 9.35 -7.39 0.14
C GLY A 224 10.60 -6.88 -0.58
N ALA A 225 11.66 -6.57 0.17
CA ALA A 225 12.94 -6.11 -0.37
C ALA A 225 13.71 -7.17 -1.19
N THR A 226 13.31 -8.45 -1.12
CA THR A 226 14.03 -9.55 -1.78
C THR A 226 13.64 -9.67 -3.26
N TYR A 227 12.35 -9.73 -3.57
CA TYR A 227 11.83 -9.94 -4.92
C TYR A 227 10.95 -8.80 -5.41
N ALA A 228 9.93 -8.40 -4.63
CA ALA A 228 8.95 -7.43 -5.10
C ALA A 228 9.57 -6.06 -5.40
N VAL A 229 10.52 -5.58 -4.58
CA VAL A 229 11.20 -4.30 -4.82
C VAL A 229 12.06 -4.33 -6.08
N PRO A 230 12.96 -5.32 -6.31
CA PRO A 230 13.71 -5.41 -7.57
C PRO A 230 12.82 -5.52 -8.81
N ILE A 231 11.75 -6.32 -8.77
CA ILE A 231 10.79 -6.44 -9.87
C ILE A 231 10.12 -5.08 -10.13
N GLY A 232 9.63 -4.43 -9.07
CA GLY A 232 9.02 -3.11 -9.19
C GLY A 232 9.97 -2.05 -9.73
N ARG A 233 11.27 -2.10 -9.34
CA ARG A 233 12.32 -1.26 -9.93
C ARG A 233 12.41 -1.46 -11.43
N LEU A 234 12.51 -2.71 -11.89
CA LEU A 234 12.65 -3.03 -13.32
C LEU A 234 11.46 -2.53 -14.13
N MET A 235 10.24 -2.71 -13.62
CA MET A 235 9.03 -2.26 -14.28
C MET A 235 8.92 -0.73 -14.33
N LEU A 236 9.26 -0.04 -13.24
CA LEU A 236 9.29 1.43 -13.18
C LEU A 236 10.37 1.99 -14.13
N ASP A 237 11.56 1.40 -14.11
CA ASP A 237 12.67 1.77 -14.98
C ASP A 237 12.28 1.61 -16.46
N TYR A 238 11.75 0.46 -16.83
CA TYR A 238 11.29 0.15 -18.18
C TYR A 238 10.24 1.16 -18.68
N TYR A 239 9.20 1.42 -17.87
CA TYR A 239 8.14 2.36 -18.23
C TYR A 239 8.65 3.79 -18.36
N LEU A 240 9.47 4.27 -17.42
CA LEU A 240 9.92 5.67 -17.38
C LEU A 240 10.98 5.99 -18.43
N HIS A 241 11.71 4.99 -18.95
CA HIS A 241 12.73 5.15 -19.99
C HIS A 241 12.28 4.69 -21.38
N GLY A 242 10.96 4.59 -21.60
CA GLY A 242 10.41 4.30 -22.94
C GLY A 242 10.78 2.89 -23.43
N ASP A 243 10.32 1.89 -22.71
CA ASP A 243 10.46 0.47 -23.04
C ASP A 243 11.91 -0.06 -23.03
N SER A 244 12.75 0.50 -22.18
CA SER A 244 14.12 0.03 -21.94
C SER A 244 14.49 0.14 -20.46
N ILE A 245 15.43 -0.69 -20.00
CA ILE A 245 15.99 -0.55 -18.66
C ILE A 245 17.36 0.12 -18.70
N THR A 246 17.66 0.90 -17.68
CA THR A 246 18.97 1.53 -17.56
C THR A 246 20.07 0.50 -17.21
N PRO A 247 21.34 0.80 -17.52
CA PRO A 247 22.46 -0.06 -17.11
C PRO A 247 22.49 -0.34 -15.60
N SER A 248 22.02 0.61 -14.78
CA SER A 248 21.94 0.45 -13.32
C SER A 248 20.93 -0.63 -12.87
N SER A 249 19.99 -1.02 -13.72
CA SER A 249 18.99 -2.06 -13.45
C SER A 249 19.35 -3.44 -14.01
N THR A 250 20.35 -3.54 -14.89
CA THR A 250 20.74 -4.80 -15.54
C THR A 250 21.16 -5.89 -14.54
N SER A 251 21.81 -5.52 -13.44
CA SER A 251 22.18 -6.50 -12.41
C SER A 251 20.97 -7.08 -11.69
N TYR A 252 19.94 -6.26 -11.46
CA TYR A 252 18.67 -6.72 -10.87
C TYR A 252 17.90 -7.63 -11.84
N GLU A 253 17.86 -7.29 -13.13
CA GLU A 253 17.26 -8.15 -14.16
C GLU A 253 17.90 -9.52 -14.16
N LYS A 254 19.24 -9.61 -14.30
CA LYS A 254 19.97 -10.88 -14.27
C LYS A 254 19.69 -11.68 -13.00
N ALA A 255 19.67 -11.01 -11.84
CA ALA A 255 19.36 -11.67 -10.58
C ALA A 255 17.93 -12.23 -10.56
N MET A 256 16.94 -11.49 -11.03
CA MET A 256 15.55 -11.96 -11.05
C MET A 256 15.33 -13.10 -12.05
N LEU A 257 15.93 -13.04 -13.23
CA LEU A 257 15.84 -14.10 -14.24
C LEU A 257 16.51 -15.40 -13.82
N SER A 258 17.59 -15.33 -13.02
CA SER A 258 18.30 -16.50 -12.52
C SER A 258 17.72 -17.09 -11.23
N THR A 259 16.75 -16.42 -10.60
CA THR A 259 16.21 -16.83 -9.31
C THR A 259 15.07 -17.83 -9.49
N VAL A 260 15.15 -18.94 -8.75
CA VAL A 260 14.03 -19.90 -8.58
C VAL A 260 13.41 -19.68 -7.21
N ILE A 261 12.17 -19.24 -7.19
CA ILE A 261 11.38 -19.13 -5.95
C ILE A 261 10.90 -20.54 -5.59
N ARG A 262 11.40 -21.10 -4.50
CA ARG A 262 11.07 -22.44 -4.01
C ARG A 262 10.26 -22.36 -2.72
#